data_1c716c230b2d0dca1fef1c63f2864865
#
_entry.id   1c716c230b2d0dca1fef1c63f2864865
#
_cell.length_a   1.000
_cell.length_b   1.000
_cell.length_c   1.000
_cell.angle_alpha   90.00
_cell.angle_beta   90.00
_cell.angle_gamma   90.00
#
_symmetry.space_group_name_H-M   'P 1'
#
loop_
_entity.id
_entity.type
_entity.pdbx_description
1 polymer ?
#
loop_
_entity_poly.entity_id
_entity_poly.type
_entity_poly.pdbx_seq_one_letter_code
_entity_poly.pdbx_strand_id
1 'polypeptide(L)'
;VGFHDWICSFDLNSLYPHLIMQYNISPETMVNHNPNICSVEKFLNKEADLSDLQTCTITPNGAMFNTLKRGFLPELMDKLYQERVIYKKKMIEAKKRYQETGDKRLLNDIAANHNIQLARKIALNSAYGAIGNQYFRYFDVRHAEGITKAGQLAIRWIERDVNKYLNELMKTKNVSYVVASDTDSIYVKLGAVVDKIFKDKSDIRKVVKVLDKFCEEKLQKEIDRSYDKLAKYTNAYENKMVMKREVIANKGIWTAKKRYILNVYNEEGVDMKEPKLKIMGIEAVKSSTPAPCRIKIKEALKVIMNKDENALIQFIDEFRTHFKKLRPEEIAYPRSCNNLKKYSSSTDIYQKST
;
A
#
# COMPACT_ATOMS: atom_id res chain seq x y z
N VAL A 1 5.77 -12.19 -11.25
CA VAL A 1 6.84 -11.60 -12.06
C VAL A 1 6.36 -11.54 -13.50
N GLY A 2 6.67 -10.44 -14.20
CA GLY A 2 6.27 -10.28 -15.59
C GLY A 2 5.82 -8.86 -15.94
N PHE A 3 5.50 -8.69 -17.22
CA PHE A 3 4.97 -7.47 -17.80
C PHE A 3 3.44 -7.61 -17.92
N HIS A 4 2.72 -6.58 -17.48
CA HIS A 4 1.26 -6.60 -17.46
C HIS A 4 0.71 -5.26 -17.97
N ASP A 5 -0.34 -5.34 -18.77
CA ASP A 5 -1.06 -4.17 -19.26
C ASP A 5 -2.25 -3.83 -18.37
N TRP A 6 -2.53 -2.54 -18.28
CA TRP A 6 -3.68 -1.96 -17.61
C TRP A 6 -3.84 -2.43 -16.16
N ILE A 7 -2.95 -1.91 -15.30
CA ILE A 7 -2.95 -2.22 -13.88
C ILE A 7 -3.71 -1.16 -13.10
N CYS A 8 -4.66 -1.61 -12.29
CA CYS A 8 -5.30 -0.78 -11.26
C CYS A 8 -4.89 -1.28 -9.88
N SER A 9 -4.39 -0.38 -9.02
CA SER A 9 -4.13 -0.70 -7.62
C SER A 9 -5.24 -0.22 -6.71
N PHE A 10 -5.51 -1.00 -5.68
CA PHE A 10 -6.42 -0.67 -4.58
C PHE A 10 -5.67 -0.81 -3.27
N ASP A 11 -5.87 0.14 -2.36
CA ASP A 11 -5.16 0.23 -1.09
C ASP A 11 -6.12 0.37 0.09
N LEU A 12 -5.83 -0.32 1.20
CA LEU A 12 -6.59 -0.23 2.43
C LEU A 12 -6.16 0.99 3.27
N ASN A 13 -7.11 1.80 3.65
CA ASN A 13 -6.83 2.96 4.48
C ASN A 13 -6.31 2.55 5.86
N SER A 14 -5.04 2.88 6.17
CA SER A 14 -4.48 2.72 7.53
C SER A 14 -4.80 1.34 8.14
N LEU A 15 -4.43 0.25 7.49
CA LEU A 15 -4.88 -1.13 7.75
C LEU A 15 -4.87 -1.50 9.25
N TYR A 16 -3.74 -1.43 9.95
CA TYR A 16 -3.65 -1.91 11.32
C TYR A 16 -4.50 -1.13 12.33
N PRO A 17 -4.56 0.23 12.31
CA PRO A 17 -5.51 0.98 13.12
C PRO A 17 -6.97 0.58 12.87
N HIS A 18 -7.34 0.36 11.60
CA HIS A 18 -8.71 -0.04 11.26
C HIS A 18 -9.03 -1.46 11.69
N LEU A 19 -8.06 -2.38 11.69
CA LEU A 19 -8.23 -3.71 12.25
C LEU A 19 -8.42 -3.70 13.78
N ILE A 20 -7.67 -2.83 14.47
CA ILE A 20 -7.87 -2.61 15.91
C ILE A 20 -9.30 -2.17 16.20
N MET A 21 -9.83 -1.23 15.42
CA MET A 21 -11.21 -0.76 15.55
C MET A 21 -12.23 -1.85 15.17
N GLN A 22 -12.02 -2.53 14.04
CA GLN A 22 -12.95 -3.53 13.50
C GLN A 22 -13.15 -4.72 14.43
N TYR A 23 -12.08 -5.22 15.02
CA TYR A 23 -12.11 -6.38 15.92
C TYR A 23 -12.14 -5.98 17.40
N ASN A 24 -12.30 -4.71 17.70
CA ASN A 24 -12.32 -4.17 19.07
C ASN A 24 -11.11 -4.65 19.90
N ILE A 25 -9.91 -4.66 19.30
CA ILE A 25 -8.70 -5.19 19.91
C ILE A 25 -8.19 -4.24 21.00
N SER A 26 -8.30 -4.67 22.26
CA SER A 26 -7.84 -3.93 23.43
C SER A 26 -7.64 -4.88 24.62
N PRO A 27 -6.73 -4.60 25.56
CA PRO A 27 -6.48 -5.50 26.69
C PRO A 27 -7.72 -5.87 27.48
N GLU A 28 -8.60 -4.88 27.73
CA GLU A 28 -9.81 -5.07 28.54
C GLU A 28 -10.98 -5.72 27.78
N THR A 29 -10.88 -5.82 26.46
CA THR A 29 -11.91 -6.46 25.63
C THR A 29 -11.58 -7.91 25.28
N MET A 30 -10.34 -8.35 25.48
CA MET A 30 -9.97 -9.74 25.21
C MET A 30 -10.60 -10.68 26.22
N VAL A 31 -11.42 -11.63 25.73
CA VAL A 31 -12.18 -12.58 26.55
C VAL A 31 -11.49 -13.94 26.58
N ASN A 32 -11.01 -14.40 25.43
CA ASN A 32 -10.45 -15.75 25.28
C ASN A 32 -9.40 -15.79 24.16
N HIS A 33 -8.57 -16.83 24.17
CA HIS A 33 -7.62 -17.11 23.10
C HIS A 33 -7.50 -18.62 22.90
N ASN A 34 -7.99 -19.11 21.76
CA ASN A 34 -7.84 -20.51 21.37
C ASN A 34 -7.30 -20.61 19.92
N PRO A 35 -6.00 -20.81 19.73
CA PRO A 35 -5.39 -20.85 18.40
C PRO A 35 -5.78 -22.08 17.56
N ASN A 36 -6.40 -23.11 18.18
CA ASN A 36 -6.72 -24.35 17.48
C ASN A 36 -8.02 -24.31 16.67
N ILE A 37 -8.95 -23.39 17.01
CA ILE A 37 -10.27 -23.31 16.39
C ILE A 37 -10.25 -22.62 15.03
N CYS A 38 -9.28 -21.74 14.77
CA CYS A 38 -9.22 -20.95 13.54
C CYS A 38 -7.78 -20.69 13.07
N SER A 39 -7.68 -20.30 11.82
CA SER A 39 -6.47 -19.81 11.17
C SER A 39 -6.88 -19.00 9.94
N VAL A 40 -5.97 -18.27 9.32
CA VAL A 40 -6.26 -17.54 8.07
C VAL A 40 -6.85 -18.48 7.01
N GLU A 41 -6.29 -19.69 6.86
CA GLU A 41 -6.76 -20.69 5.90
C GLU A 41 -8.18 -21.20 6.23
N LYS A 42 -8.42 -21.53 7.51
CA LYS A 42 -9.76 -21.97 7.95
C LYS A 42 -10.82 -20.91 7.71
N PHE A 43 -10.50 -19.61 7.92
CA PHE A 43 -11.41 -18.51 7.59
C PHE A 43 -11.66 -18.39 6.08
N LEU A 44 -10.62 -18.46 5.27
CA LEU A 44 -10.74 -18.41 3.81
C LEU A 44 -11.57 -19.56 3.25
N ASN A 45 -11.45 -20.74 3.84
CA ASN A 45 -12.21 -21.94 3.44
C ASN A 45 -13.58 -22.04 4.12
N LYS A 46 -13.91 -21.14 5.06
CA LYS A 46 -15.13 -21.17 5.89
C LYS A 46 -15.23 -22.43 6.77
N GLU A 47 -14.08 -22.90 7.25
CA GLU A 47 -13.93 -24.07 8.14
C GLU A 47 -13.64 -23.64 9.60
N ALA A 48 -13.61 -22.34 9.89
CA ALA A 48 -13.43 -21.85 11.24
C ALA A 48 -14.68 -22.16 12.09
N ASP A 49 -14.48 -22.67 13.30
CA ASP A 49 -15.57 -22.87 14.25
C ASP A 49 -15.94 -21.54 14.90
N LEU A 50 -17.11 -21.03 14.57
CA LEU A 50 -17.63 -19.73 14.99
C LEU A 50 -18.92 -19.88 15.81
N SER A 51 -19.21 -21.08 16.32
CA SER A 51 -20.47 -21.41 17.01
C SER A 51 -20.69 -20.58 18.29
N ASP A 52 -19.60 -20.19 18.97
CA ASP A 52 -19.63 -19.53 20.27
C ASP A 52 -19.40 -18.01 20.24
N LEU A 53 -19.55 -17.35 19.08
CA LEU A 53 -19.25 -15.91 18.92
C LEU A 53 -20.33 -14.94 19.44
N GLN A 54 -21.31 -15.37 20.21
CA GLN A 54 -22.51 -14.58 20.58
C GLN A 54 -22.27 -13.08 20.79
N THR A 55 -21.36 -12.72 21.71
CA THR A 55 -21.01 -11.33 22.06
C THR A 55 -19.54 -11.01 21.81
N CYS A 56 -18.88 -11.81 20.99
CA CYS A 56 -17.45 -11.69 20.71
C CYS A 56 -17.19 -11.65 19.21
N THR A 57 -16.17 -10.91 18.81
CA THR A 57 -15.51 -11.06 17.53
C THR A 57 -14.26 -11.91 17.67
N ILE A 58 -13.78 -12.49 16.58
CA ILE A 58 -12.60 -13.36 16.59
C ILE A 58 -11.61 -12.97 15.50
N THR A 59 -10.33 -12.94 15.85
CA THR A 59 -9.23 -12.80 14.91
C THR A 59 -8.66 -14.15 14.50
N PRO A 60 -7.97 -14.27 13.34
CA PRO A 60 -7.52 -15.58 12.83
C PRO A 60 -6.46 -16.31 13.67
N ASN A 61 -5.88 -15.69 14.68
CA ASN A 61 -5.03 -16.35 15.66
C ASN A 61 -5.82 -16.96 16.84
N GLY A 62 -7.16 -16.86 16.83
CA GLY A 62 -8.01 -17.40 17.88
C GLY A 62 -8.25 -16.47 19.06
N ALA A 63 -7.79 -15.23 19.01
CA ALA A 63 -8.11 -14.25 20.04
C ALA A 63 -9.53 -13.70 19.84
N MET A 64 -10.32 -13.72 20.92
CA MET A 64 -11.71 -13.28 20.96
C MET A 64 -11.84 -12.00 21.77
N PHE A 65 -12.56 -11.02 21.23
CA PHE A 65 -12.77 -9.71 21.83
C PHE A 65 -14.26 -9.43 22.01
N ASN A 66 -14.64 -8.91 23.17
CA ASN A 66 -16.01 -8.56 23.50
C ASN A 66 -16.53 -7.45 22.59
N THR A 67 -17.77 -7.57 22.12
CA THR A 67 -18.43 -6.59 21.25
C THR A 67 -19.47 -5.72 21.96
N LEU A 68 -19.71 -5.91 23.27
CA LEU A 68 -20.71 -5.16 24.04
C LEU A 68 -20.25 -3.75 24.39
N LYS A 69 -18.93 -3.57 24.61
CA LYS A 69 -18.34 -2.29 24.95
C LYS A 69 -17.09 -2.04 24.10
N ARG A 70 -16.97 -0.82 23.58
CA ARG A 70 -15.78 -0.40 22.84
C ARG A 70 -14.56 -0.32 23.76
N GLY A 71 -13.45 -0.88 23.32
CA GLY A 71 -12.19 -0.82 24.01
C GLY A 71 -11.50 0.55 23.87
N PHE A 72 -10.58 0.87 24.81
CA PHE A 72 -9.91 2.18 24.79
C PHE A 72 -8.95 2.34 23.59
N LEU A 73 -8.28 1.26 23.15
CA LEU A 73 -7.42 1.33 21.98
C LEU A 73 -8.20 1.61 20.69
N PRO A 74 -9.30 0.89 20.36
CA PRO A 74 -10.18 1.24 19.26
C PRO A 74 -10.72 2.68 19.33
N GLU A 75 -11.11 3.16 20.51
CA GLU A 75 -11.57 4.53 20.69
C GLU A 75 -10.46 5.55 20.40
N LEU A 76 -9.25 5.31 20.91
CA LEU A 76 -8.09 6.15 20.65
C LEU A 76 -7.73 6.18 19.15
N MET A 77 -7.74 5.00 18.48
CA MET A 77 -7.46 4.91 17.03
C MET A 77 -8.49 5.71 16.22
N ASP A 78 -9.77 5.60 16.55
CA ASP A 78 -10.83 6.33 15.86
C ASP A 78 -10.67 7.84 16.03
N LYS A 79 -10.46 8.31 17.27
CA LYS A 79 -10.20 9.73 17.56
C LYS A 79 -9.02 10.27 16.75
N LEU A 80 -7.89 9.60 16.78
CA LEU A 80 -6.69 10.02 16.04
C LEU A 80 -6.93 10.01 14.53
N TYR A 81 -7.69 9.05 14.02
CA TYR A 81 -8.03 8.96 12.61
C TYR A 81 -8.95 10.10 12.16
N GLN A 82 -10.01 10.38 12.94
CA GLN A 82 -10.92 11.50 12.66
C GLN A 82 -10.19 12.86 12.70
N GLU A 83 -9.36 13.09 13.70
CA GLU A 83 -8.52 14.27 13.76
C GLU A 83 -7.61 14.40 12.53
N ARG A 84 -6.96 13.31 12.12
CA ARG A 84 -6.14 13.29 10.90
C ARG A 84 -6.93 13.68 9.66
N VAL A 85 -8.13 13.14 9.49
CA VAL A 85 -9.01 13.45 8.35
C VAL A 85 -9.36 14.93 8.32
N ILE A 86 -9.72 15.51 9.47
CA ILE A 86 -10.04 16.94 9.59
C ILE A 86 -8.85 17.82 9.16
N TYR A 87 -7.66 17.57 9.72
CA TYR A 87 -6.47 18.37 9.41
C TYR A 87 -5.96 18.14 7.97
N LYS A 88 -6.11 16.92 7.43
CA LYS A 88 -5.81 16.64 6.01
C LYS A 88 -6.74 17.46 5.10
N LYS A 89 -8.04 17.54 5.39
CA LYS A 89 -9.00 18.36 4.63
C LYS A 89 -8.63 19.83 4.69
N LYS A 90 -8.41 20.40 5.89
CA LYS A 90 -7.97 21.79 6.07
C LYS A 90 -6.69 22.12 5.27
N MET A 91 -5.71 21.22 5.29
CA MET A 91 -4.49 21.37 4.51
C MET A 91 -4.78 21.42 3.00
N ILE A 92 -5.64 20.55 2.49
CA ILE A 92 -6.00 20.49 1.06
C ILE A 92 -6.76 21.77 0.65
N GLU A 93 -7.69 22.25 1.45
CA GLU A 93 -8.45 23.48 1.23
C GLU A 93 -7.52 24.70 1.21
N ALA A 94 -6.60 24.79 2.18
CA ALA A 94 -5.59 25.86 2.19
C ALA A 94 -4.69 25.82 0.95
N LYS A 95 -4.29 24.62 0.47
CA LYS A 95 -3.51 24.47 -0.77
C LYS A 95 -4.29 24.95 -2.00
N LYS A 96 -5.58 24.59 -2.13
CA LYS A 96 -6.45 25.05 -3.23
C LYS A 96 -6.55 26.58 -3.23
N ARG A 97 -6.87 27.18 -2.08
CA ARG A 97 -6.93 28.64 -1.94
C ARG A 97 -5.62 29.33 -2.24
N TYR A 98 -4.48 28.74 -1.84
CA TYR A 98 -3.17 29.26 -2.19
C TYR A 98 -2.91 29.24 -3.71
N GLN A 99 -3.31 28.16 -4.40
CA GLN A 99 -3.18 28.06 -5.85
C GLN A 99 -4.05 29.10 -6.59
N GLU A 100 -5.22 29.44 -6.05
CA GLU A 100 -6.15 30.40 -6.61
C GLU A 100 -5.74 31.87 -6.34
N THR A 101 -5.28 32.15 -5.13
CA THR A 101 -5.08 33.55 -4.64
C THR A 101 -3.62 33.97 -4.61
N GLY A 102 -2.66 33.04 -4.53
CA GLY A 102 -1.24 33.34 -4.30
C GLY A 102 -0.92 33.91 -2.91
N ASP A 103 -1.89 33.90 -1.96
CA ASP A 103 -1.71 34.46 -0.61
C ASP A 103 -0.70 33.66 0.21
N LYS A 104 0.50 34.23 0.40
CA LYS A 104 1.61 33.58 1.13
C LYS A 104 1.29 33.26 2.61
N ARG A 105 0.31 33.94 3.23
CA ARG A 105 -0.12 33.63 4.61
C ARG A 105 -0.66 32.21 4.73
N LEU A 106 -1.30 31.71 3.67
CA LEU A 106 -1.80 30.32 3.61
C LEU A 106 -0.71 29.25 3.70
N LEU A 107 0.55 29.61 3.41
CA LEU A 107 1.68 28.66 3.55
C LEU A 107 1.88 28.22 5.01
N ASN A 108 1.64 29.11 5.98
CA ASN A 108 1.70 28.76 7.40
C ASN A 108 0.57 27.79 7.78
N ASP A 109 -0.65 28.04 7.29
CA ASP A 109 -1.79 27.17 7.53
C ASP A 109 -1.56 25.77 6.91
N ILE A 110 -1.02 25.73 5.70
CA ILE A 110 -0.65 24.48 5.02
C ILE A 110 0.38 23.72 5.86
N ALA A 111 1.44 24.38 6.32
CA ALA A 111 2.51 23.76 7.12
C ALA A 111 1.98 23.27 8.48
N ALA A 112 1.21 24.06 9.20
CA ALA A 112 0.63 23.71 10.48
C ALA A 112 -0.31 22.49 10.37
N ASN A 113 -1.27 22.53 9.44
CA ASN A 113 -2.19 21.42 9.23
C ASN A 113 -1.47 20.16 8.71
N HIS A 114 -0.44 20.32 7.88
CA HIS A 114 0.42 19.21 7.44
C HIS A 114 1.11 18.54 8.63
N ASN A 115 1.73 19.30 9.52
CA ASN A 115 2.45 18.76 10.67
C ASN A 115 1.51 18.04 11.64
N ILE A 116 0.34 18.59 11.92
CA ILE A 116 -0.65 17.96 12.80
C ILE A 116 -1.15 16.64 12.20
N GLN A 117 -1.57 16.63 10.92
CA GLN A 117 -2.05 15.41 10.28
C GLN A 117 -0.93 14.35 10.17
N LEU A 118 0.33 14.77 9.99
CA LEU A 118 1.48 13.88 9.95
C LEU A 118 1.76 13.26 11.33
N ALA A 119 1.70 14.05 12.40
CA ALA A 119 1.84 13.54 13.77
C ALA A 119 0.76 12.49 14.09
N ARG A 120 -0.50 12.75 13.70
CA ARG A 120 -1.59 11.76 13.86
C ARG A 120 -1.36 10.49 13.04
N LYS A 121 -0.86 10.62 11.80
CA LYS A 121 -0.49 9.47 10.96
C LYS A 121 0.61 8.63 11.62
N ILE A 122 1.64 9.28 12.19
CA ILE A 122 2.74 8.58 12.88
C ILE A 122 2.19 7.86 14.12
N ALA A 123 1.38 8.52 14.94
CA ALA A 123 0.78 7.92 16.13
C ALA A 123 -0.07 6.68 15.79
N LEU A 124 -0.94 6.78 14.76
CA LEU A 124 -1.74 5.65 14.27
C LEU A 124 -0.88 4.46 13.83
N ASN A 125 0.16 4.72 13.03
CA ASN A 125 1.01 3.65 12.52
C ASN A 125 1.92 3.05 13.61
N SER A 126 2.22 3.81 14.67
CA SER A 126 3.05 3.35 15.80
C SER A 126 2.27 2.51 16.80
N ALA A 127 0.93 2.56 16.80
CA ALA A 127 0.10 1.84 17.77
C ALA A 127 0.36 0.32 17.75
N TYR A 128 0.37 -0.28 16.54
CA TYR A 128 0.71 -1.69 16.38
C TYR A 128 2.13 -2.01 16.91
N GLY A 129 3.11 -1.16 16.56
CA GLY A 129 4.49 -1.31 17.02
C GLY A 129 4.62 -1.23 18.56
N ALA A 130 3.82 -0.38 19.20
CA ALA A 130 3.77 -0.28 20.65
C ALA A 130 3.18 -1.56 21.28
N ILE A 131 2.04 -2.04 20.78
CA ILE A 131 1.37 -3.26 21.28
C ILE A 131 2.30 -4.48 21.16
N GLY A 132 3.11 -4.56 20.10
CA GLY A 132 4.08 -5.63 19.88
C GLY A 132 5.43 -5.45 20.58
N ASN A 133 5.62 -4.37 21.36
CA ASN A 133 6.87 -4.09 22.05
C ASN A 133 6.82 -4.56 23.50
N GLN A 134 7.74 -5.47 23.90
CA GLN A 134 7.80 -6.05 25.24
C GLN A 134 7.92 -5.02 26.39
N TYR A 135 8.39 -3.80 26.14
CA TYR A 135 8.48 -2.74 27.14
C TYR A 135 7.24 -1.85 27.24
N PHE A 136 6.24 -2.11 26.36
CA PHE A 136 5.00 -1.35 26.41
C PHE A 136 4.09 -1.88 27.53
N ARG A 137 3.44 -0.98 28.28
CA ARG A 137 2.57 -1.34 29.42
C ARG A 137 1.46 -2.34 29.04
N TYR A 138 0.95 -2.25 27.82
CA TYR A 138 -0.14 -3.09 27.30
C TYR A 138 0.37 -4.11 26.26
N PHE A 139 1.64 -4.51 26.40
CA PHE A 139 2.22 -5.54 25.55
C PHE A 139 1.47 -6.86 25.67
N ASP A 140 1.01 -7.38 24.54
CA ASP A 140 0.46 -8.72 24.44
C ASP A 140 0.66 -9.26 23.02
N VAL A 141 1.40 -10.33 22.89
CA VAL A 141 1.69 -10.98 21.58
C VAL A 141 0.41 -11.43 20.89
N ARG A 142 -0.61 -11.84 21.64
CA ARG A 142 -1.89 -12.29 21.11
C ARG A 142 -2.63 -11.16 20.37
N HIS A 143 -2.58 -9.93 20.90
CA HIS A 143 -3.11 -8.74 20.23
C HIS A 143 -2.33 -8.43 18.94
N ALA A 144 -0.99 -8.37 19.03
CA ALA A 144 -0.14 -8.05 17.89
C ALA A 144 -0.28 -9.10 16.76
N GLU A 145 -0.31 -10.38 17.11
CA GLU A 145 -0.54 -11.46 16.15
C GLU A 145 -1.96 -11.40 15.58
N GLY A 146 -2.97 -11.11 16.40
CA GLY A 146 -4.36 -10.93 15.97
C GLY A 146 -4.47 -9.87 14.88
N ILE A 147 -3.83 -8.71 15.06
CA ILE A 147 -3.80 -7.63 14.07
C ILE A 147 -3.15 -8.10 12.76
N THR A 148 -1.98 -8.73 12.82
CA THR A 148 -1.27 -9.15 11.60
C THR A 148 -1.97 -10.27 10.86
N LYS A 149 -2.52 -11.26 11.57
CA LYS A 149 -3.30 -12.35 10.97
C LYS A 149 -4.63 -11.86 10.39
N ALA A 150 -5.29 -10.89 11.05
CA ALA A 150 -6.46 -10.23 10.48
C ALA A 150 -6.13 -9.44 9.21
N GLY A 151 -4.97 -8.77 9.14
CA GLY A 151 -4.48 -8.13 7.92
C GLY A 151 -4.22 -9.12 6.79
N GLN A 152 -3.58 -10.26 7.10
CA GLN A 152 -3.38 -11.34 6.12
C GLN A 152 -4.72 -11.90 5.62
N LEU A 153 -5.70 -12.08 6.51
CA LEU A 153 -7.04 -12.51 6.13
C LEU A 153 -7.70 -11.48 5.22
N ALA A 154 -7.69 -10.20 5.58
CA ALA A 154 -8.36 -9.14 4.83
C ALA A 154 -7.83 -9.04 3.39
N ILE A 155 -6.50 -9.08 3.19
CA ILE A 155 -5.92 -8.96 1.85
C ILE A 155 -6.13 -10.22 1.00
N ARG A 156 -6.04 -11.42 1.58
CA ARG A 156 -6.27 -12.68 0.86
C ARG A 156 -7.75 -12.92 0.57
N TRP A 157 -8.63 -12.46 1.44
CA TRP A 157 -10.07 -12.51 1.23
C TRP A 157 -10.47 -11.68 0.02
N ILE A 158 -10.02 -10.44 -0.05
CA ILE A 158 -10.37 -9.56 -1.18
C ILE A 158 -9.71 -10.00 -2.49
N GLU A 159 -8.47 -10.51 -2.46
CA GLU A 159 -7.81 -11.10 -3.62
C GLU A 159 -8.64 -12.25 -4.22
N ARG A 160 -9.18 -13.13 -3.36
CA ARG A 160 -10.02 -14.26 -3.76
C ARG A 160 -11.35 -13.79 -4.38
N ASP A 161 -12.02 -12.85 -3.73
CA ASP A 161 -13.32 -12.34 -4.19
C ASP A 161 -13.20 -11.52 -5.47
N VAL A 162 -12.18 -10.68 -5.62
CA VAL A 162 -11.92 -9.93 -6.86
C VAL A 162 -11.59 -10.86 -8.02
N ASN A 163 -10.74 -11.88 -7.79
CA ASN A 163 -10.46 -12.89 -8.82
C ASN A 163 -11.74 -13.64 -9.23
N LYS A 164 -12.56 -14.04 -8.27
CA LYS A 164 -13.84 -14.72 -8.53
C LYS A 164 -14.77 -13.82 -9.36
N TYR A 165 -14.99 -12.59 -8.93
CA TYR A 165 -15.84 -11.62 -9.62
C TYR A 165 -15.40 -11.38 -11.08
N LEU A 166 -14.08 -11.17 -11.30
CA LEU A 166 -13.55 -10.93 -12.62
C LEU A 166 -13.62 -12.17 -13.53
N ASN A 167 -13.44 -13.38 -12.98
CA ASN A 167 -13.65 -14.63 -13.74
C ASN A 167 -15.11 -14.78 -14.17
N GLU A 168 -16.07 -14.48 -13.30
CA GLU A 168 -17.50 -14.49 -13.63
C GLU A 168 -17.84 -13.44 -14.71
N LEU A 169 -17.36 -12.20 -14.56
CA LEU A 169 -17.57 -11.09 -15.48
C LEU A 169 -16.99 -11.35 -16.88
N MET A 170 -15.80 -11.92 -16.92
CA MET A 170 -15.05 -12.20 -18.15
C MET A 170 -15.39 -13.55 -18.75
N LYS A 171 -16.20 -14.38 -18.06
CA LYS A 171 -16.51 -15.77 -18.43
C LYS A 171 -15.25 -16.64 -18.58
N THR A 172 -14.26 -16.43 -17.70
CA THR A 172 -13.02 -17.20 -17.62
C THR A 172 -13.07 -18.15 -16.41
N LYS A 173 -12.16 -19.13 -16.36
CA LYS A 173 -12.05 -20.06 -15.24
C LYS A 173 -10.62 -20.03 -14.70
N ASN A 174 -10.49 -19.84 -13.40
CA ASN A 174 -9.20 -19.90 -12.66
C ASN A 174 -8.10 -18.94 -13.19
N VAL A 175 -8.48 -17.82 -13.81
CA VAL A 175 -7.53 -16.78 -14.20
C VAL A 175 -7.23 -15.91 -12.98
N SER A 176 -5.94 -15.73 -12.67
CA SER A 176 -5.51 -14.77 -11.66
C SER A 176 -5.45 -13.37 -12.28
N TYR A 177 -6.41 -12.52 -11.92
CA TYR A 177 -6.44 -11.10 -12.30
C TYR A 177 -5.65 -10.24 -11.31
N VAL A 178 -5.57 -10.64 -10.03
CA VAL A 178 -4.69 -10.01 -9.05
C VAL A 178 -3.28 -10.52 -9.28
N VAL A 179 -2.39 -9.66 -9.77
CA VAL A 179 -0.99 -10.01 -10.12
C VAL A 179 -0.04 -9.88 -8.95
N ALA A 180 -0.38 -9.05 -7.98
CA ALA A 180 0.39 -8.87 -6.76
C ALA A 180 -0.51 -8.38 -5.63
N SER A 181 -0.14 -8.71 -4.40
CA SER A 181 -0.66 -8.12 -3.16
C SER A 181 0.51 -7.79 -2.24
N ASP A 182 0.42 -6.68 -1.50
CA ASP A 182 1.45 -6.29 -0.55
C ASP A 182 0.83 -5.60 0.66
N THR A 183 0.82 -6.30 1.78
CA THR A 183 0.35 -5.85 3.11
C THR A 183 -1.08 -5.31 3.11
N ASP A 184 -1.35 -4.21 2.44
CA ASP A 184 -2.60 -3.43 2.42
C ASP A 184 -3.10 -3.12 1.01
N SER A 185 -2.38 -3.55 -0.03
CA SER A 185 -2.72 -3.26 -1.42
C SER A 185 -2.84 -4.49 -2.30
N ILE A 186 -3.71 -4.41 -3.31
CA ILE A 186 -3.81 -5.38 -4.41
C ILE A 186 -3.60 -4.67 -5.75
N TYR A 187 -3.02 -5.39 -6.69
CA TYR A 187 -2.77 -4.93 -8.06
C TYR A 187 -3.50 -5.82 -9.04
N VAL A 188 -4.48 -5.26 -9.73
CA VAL A 188 -5.40 -5.97 -10.61
C VAL A 188 -5.07 -5.67 -12.07
N LYS A 189 -4.79 -6.69 -12.88
CA LYS A 189 -4.63 -6.52 -14.33
C LYS A 189 -6.01 -6.50 -14.99
N LEU A 190 -6.30 -5.44 -15.72
CA LEU A 190 -7.55 -5.23 -16.43
C LEU A 190 -7.39 -5.21 -17.96
N GLY A 191 -6.25 -5.68 -18.47
CA GLY A 191 -5.98 -5.76 -19.92
C GLY A 191 -7.09 -6.48 -20.68
N ALA A 192 -7.54 -7.64 -20.19
CA ALA A 192 -8.63 -8.39 -20.80
C ALA A 192 -9.98 -7.62 -20.81
N VAL A 193 -10.22 -6.80 -19.78
CA VAL A 193 -11.43 -5.93 -19.74
C VAL A 193 -11.31 -4.84 -20.79
N VAL A 194 -10.13 -4.22 -20.94
CA VAL A 194 -9.85 -3.22 -21.96
C VAL A 194 -9.99 -3.81 -23.37
N ASP A 195 -9.44 -5.01 -23.60
CA ASP A 195 -9.52 -5.72 -24.89
C ASP A 195 -10.97 -6.02 -25.31
N LYS A 196 -11.84 -6.26 -24.35
CA LYS A 196 -13.26 -6.52 -24.59
C LYS A 196 -14.05 -5.25 -24.93
N ILE A 197 -13.64 -4.10 -24.40
CA ILE A 197 -14.34 -2.82 -24.56
C ILE A 197 -13.80 -2.04 -25.76
N PHE A 198 -12.50 -2.08 -26.00
CA PHE A 198 -11.81 -1.26 -26.99
C PHE A 198 -11.16 -2.12 -28.09
N LYS A 199 -11.56 -1.86 -29.35
CA LYS A 199 -10.84 -2.38 -30.52
C LYS A 199 -9.55 -1.60 -30.78
N ASP A 200 -9.60 -0.28 -30.60
CA ASP A 200 -8.46 0.62 -30.70
C ASP A 200 -8.13 1.20 -29.32
N LYS A 201 -6.86 1.06 -28.88
CA LYS A 201 -6.31 1.47 -27.59
C LYS A 201 -5.33 2.64 -27.71
N SER A 202 -5.27 3.28 -28.89
CA SER A 202 -4.35 4.40 -29.15
C SER A 202 -4.62 5.60 -28.24
N ASP A 203 -5.89 5.87 -27.91
CA ASP A 203 -6.27 6.90 -26.94
C ASP A 203 -6.22 6.37 -25.51
N ILE A 204 -5.02 6.37 -24.93
CA ILE A 204 -4.77 5.93 -23.55
C ILE A 204 -5.66 6.68 -22.55
N ARG A 205 -5.90 7.99 -22.74
CA ARG A 205 -6.70 8.79 -21.79
C ARG A 205 -8.16 8.37 -21.77
N LYS A 206 -8.71 8.03 -22.93
CA LYS A 206 -10.05 7.49 -23.03
C LYS A 206 -10.18 6.16 -22.30
N VAL A 207 -9.18 5.28 -22.45
CA VAL A 207 -9.14 3.99 -21.74
C VAL A 207 -9.06 4.21 -20.24
N VAL A 208 -8.18 5.12 -19.75
CA VAL A 208 -8.05 5.46 -18.34
C VAL A 208 -9.38 5.93 -17.73
N LYS A 209 -10.11 6.83 -18.40
CA LYS A 209 -11.42 7.31 -17.94
C LYS A 209 -12.47 6.18 -17.83
N VAL A 210 -12.47 5.26 -18.78
CA VAL A 210 -13.39 4.11 -18.73
C VAL A 210 -13.01 3.15 -17.62
N LEU A 211 -11.70 2.89 -17.42
CA LEU A 211 -11.23 2.07 -16.31
C LEU A 211 -11.51 2.72 -14.95
N ASP A 212 -11.37 4.04 -14.83
CA ASP A 212 -11.72 4.78 -13.62
C ASP A 212 -13.19 4.55 -13.25
N LYS A 213 -14.09 4.78 -14.22
CA LYS A 213 -15.53 4.52 -14.05
C LYS A 213 -15.84 3.04 -13.74
N PHE A 214 -15.17 2.11 -14.41
CA PHE A 214 -15.32 0.66 -14.13
C PHE A 214 -14.89 0.32 -12.69
N CYS A 215 -13.76 0.86 -12.24
CA CYS A 215 -13.27 0.66 -10.88
C CYS A 215 -14.24 1.22 -9.84
N GLU A 216 -14.80 2.43 -10.04
CA GLU A 216 -15.74 3.05 -9.10
C GLU A 216 -17.11 2.35 -9.10
N GLU A 217 -17.69 2.08 -10.26
CA GLU A 217 -19.07 1.60 -10.36
C GLU A 217 -19.22 0.09 -10.17
N LYS A 218 -18.16 -0.68 -10.47
CA LYS A 218 -18.19 -2.15 -10.45
C LYS A 218 -17.27 -2.73 -9.39
N LEU A 219 -15.95 -2.54 -9.51
CA LEU A 219 -14.99 -3.16 -8.60
C LEU A 219 -15.13 -2.63 -7.17
N GLN A 220 -15.32 -1.31 -6.98
CA GLN A 220 -15.48 -0.75 -5.64
C GLN A 220 -16.69 -1.32 -4.91
N LYS A 221 -17.82 -1.49 -5.60
CA LYS A 221 -19.04 -2.09 -5.01
C LYS A 221 -18.83 -3.54 -4.59
N GLU A 222 -18.10 -4.33 -5.40
CA GLU A 222 -17.80 -5.71 -5.02
C GLU A 222 -16.79 -5.80 -3.87
N ILE A 223 -15.80 -4.89 -3.84
CA ILE A 223 -14.85 -4.77 -2.74
C ILE A 223 -15.59 -4.44 -1.43
N ASP A 224 -16.44 -3.42 -1.45
CA ASP A 224 -17.22 -3.00 -0.27
C ASP A 224 -18.11 -4.15 0.23
N ARG A 225 -18.84 -4.80 -0.70
CA ARG A 225 -19.67 -5.97 -0.39
C ARG A 225 -18.86 -7.15 0.17
N SER A 226 -17.66 -7.37 -0.32
CA SER A 226 -16.79 -8.44 0.14
C SER A 226 -16.32 -8.20 1.58
N TYR A 227 -15.93 -6.98 1.92
CA TYR A 227 -15.56 -6.63 3.29
C TYR A 227 -16.75 -6.63 4.26
N ASP A 228 -17.95 -6.28 3.81
CA ASP A 228 -19.18 -6.45 4.60
C ASP A 228 -19.45 -7.94 4.92
N LYS A 229 -19.22 -8.84 3.96
CA LYS A 229 -19.32 -10.29 4.20
C LYS A 229 -18.27 -10.76 5.21
N LEU A 230 -17.04 -10.29 5.12
CA LEU A 230 -15.97 -10.64 6.04
C LEU A 230 -16.29 -10.15 7.46
N ALA A 231 -16.73 -8.90 7.62
CA ALA A 231 -17.12 -8.34 8.91
C ALA A 231 -18.25 -9.12 9.57
N LYS A 232 -19.28 -9.48 8.81
CA LYS A 232 -20.38 -10.33 9.29
C LYS A 232 -19.90 -11.73 9.67
N TYR A 233 -19.03 -12.33 8.86
CA TYR A 233 -18.53 -13.68 9.08
C TYR A 233 -17.68 -13.78 10.35
N THR A 234 -16.91 -12.76 10.68
CA THR A 234 -16.08 -12.70 11.90
C THR A 234 -16.79 -12.10 13.11
N ASN A 235 -18.09 -11.80 13.00
CA ASN A 235 -18.87 -11.04 13.99
C ASN A 235 -18.11 -9.79 14.46
N ALA A 236 -17.57 -9.02 13.50
CA ALA A 236 -16.79 -7.85 13.79
C ALA A 236 -17.59 -6.81 14.56
N TYR A 237 -16.92 -6.06 15.46
CA TYR A 237 -17.54 -4.98 16.21
C TYR A 237 -18.15 -3.92 15.29
N GLU A 238 -17.43 -3.57 14.22
CA GLU A 238 -17.90 -2.70 13.14
C GLU A 238 -17.12 -3.02 11.84
N ASN A 239 -17.66 -2.67 10.67
CA ASN A 239 -16.89 -2.78 9.43
C ASN A 239 -16.07 -1.51 9.23
N LYS A 240 -14.74 -1.63 9.30
CA LYS A 240 -13.78 -0.52 9.10
C LYS A 240 -12.87 -0.75 7.88
N MET A 241 -13.04 -1.84 7.14
CA MET A 241 -12.22 -2.09 5.95
C MET A 241 -12.70 -1.21 4.79
N VAL A 242 -11.93 -0.18 4.48
CA VAL A 242 -12.17 0.73 3.36
C VAL A 242 -10.97 0.66 2.42
N MET A 243 -11.16 -0.04 1.31
CA MET A 243 -10.18 -0.13 0.24
C MET A 243 -10.59 0.80 -0.90
N LYS A 244 -9.65 1.62 -1.38
CA LYS A 244 -9.90 2.59 -2.45
C LYS A 244 -8.91 2.41 -3.58
N ARG A 245 -9.34 2.74 -4.81
CA ARG A 245 -8.44 2.78 -5.94
C ARG A 245 -7.39 3.87 -5.75
N GLU A 246 -6.13 3.48 -5.86
CA GLU A 246 -4.99 4.39 -5.76
C GLU A 246 -4.48 4.80 -7.16
N VAL A 247 -4.18 3.82 -8.02
CA VAL A 247 -3.47 4.06 -9.28
C VAL A 247 -4.17 3.37 -10.45
N ILE A 248 -4.14 4.05 -11.63
CA ILE A 248 -4.36 3.41 -12.93
C ILE A 248 -3.09 3.60 -13.77
N ALA A 249 -2.48 2.50 -14.18
CA ALA A 249 -1.30 2.44 -15.01
C ALA A 249 -1.59 1.67 -16.31
N ASN A 250 -1.08 2.16 -17.45
CA ASN A 250 -1.22 1.43 -18.71
C ASN A 250 -0.31 0.21 -18.78
N LYS A 251 0.83 0.25 -18.08
CA LYS A 251 1.82 -0.83 -18.03
C LYS A 251 2.39 -0.99 -16.63
N GLY A 252 2.65 -2.23 -16.23
CA GLY A 252 3.30 -2.58 -14.97
C GLY A 252 4.27 -3.74 -15.13
N ILE A 253 5.42 -3.65 -14.47
CA ILE A 253 6.46 -4.70 -14.48
C ILE A 253 6.75 -5.09 -13.05
N TRP A 254 6.66 -6.38 -12.75
CA TRP A 254 7.13 -6.97 -11.49
C TRP A 254 8.37 -7.80 -11.73
N THR A 255 9.50 -7.40 -11.14
CA THR A 255 10.77 -8.14 -11.23
C THR A 255 10.93 -9.13 -10.08
N ALA A 256 10.34 -8.83 -8.93
CA ALA A 256 10.29 -9.69 -7.74
C ALA A 256 9.23 -9.18 -6.76
N LYS A 257 9.03 -9.90 -5.64
CA LYS A 257 8.21 -9.42 -4.52
C LYS A 257 8.72 -8.06 -4.03
N LYS A 258 7.81 -7.07 -3.89
CA LYS A 258 8.12 -5.68 -3.50
C LYS A 258 9.04 -4.91 -4.47
N ARG A 259 9.20 -5.40 -5.69
CA ARG A 259 10.04 -4.76 -6.73
C ARG A 259 9.23 -4.63 -8.01
N TYR A 260 8.71 -3.44 -8.26
CA TYR A 260 7.85 -3.19 -9.42
C TYR A 260 7.95 -1.76 -9.93
N ILE A 261 7.50 -1.58 -11.15
CA ILE A 261 7.41 -0.30 -11.85
C ILE A 261 6.03 -0.19 -12.48
N LEU A 262 5.35 0.95 -12.28
CA LEU A 262 4.08 1.27 -12.93
C LEU A 262 4.20 2.57 -13.71
N ASN A 263 3.67 2.59 -14.93
CA ASN A 263 3.54 3.79 -15.75
C ASN A 263 2.15 4.40 -15.51
N VAL A 264 2.06 5.31 -14.54
CA VAL A 264 0.84 5.83 -13.94
C VAL A 264 0.25 6.97 -14.75
N TYR A 265 -1.02 6.88 -15.11
CA TYR A 265 -1.81 7.93 -15.79
C TYR A 265 -2.85 8.59 -14.89
N ASN A 266 -3.33 7.89 -13.84
CA ASN A 266 -4.26 8.45 -12.87
C ASN A 266 -3.84 8.01 -11.46
N GLU A 267 -3.82 8.93 -10.50
CA GLU A 267 -3.50 8.68 -9.09
C GLU A 267 -4.57 9.32 -8.21
N GLU A 268 -5.25 8.55 -7.38
CA GLU A 268 -6.34 8.97 -6.48
C GLU A 268 -7.45 9.80 -7.19
N GLY A 269 -7.79 9.47 -8.44
CA GLY A 269 -8.81 10.19 -9.24
C GLY A 269 -8.29 11.42 -9.98
N VAL A 270 -6.99 11.74 -9.86
CA VAL A 270 -6.36 12.86 -10.57
C VAL A 270 -5.64 12.36 -11.81
N ASP A 271 -6.04 12.84 -12.99
CA ASP A 271 -5.36 12.53 -14.25
C ASP A 271 -4.02 13.26 -14.35
N MET A 272 -2.97 12.52 -14.69
CA MET A 272 -1.65 13.07 -14.92
C MET A 272 -1.56 13.71 -16.31
N LYS A 273 -0.96 14.91 -16.42
CA LYS A 273 -0.68 15.55 -17.72
C LYS A 273 0.26 14.69 -18.56
N GLU A 274 1.31 14.16 -17.92
CA GLU A 274 2.23 13.17 -18.47
C GLU A 274 2.31 11.96 -17.53
N PRO A 275 2.53 10.74 -18.06
CA PRO A 275 2.64 9.55 -17.24
C PRO A 275 3.82 9.63 -16.27
N LYS A 276 3.61 9.22 -15.02
CA LYS A 276 4.59 9.20 -13.96
C LYS A 276 5.02 7.76 -13.66
N LEU A 277 6.32 7.51 -13.56
CA LEU A 277 6.81 6.21 -13.11
C LEU A 277 6.71 6.10 -11.57
N LYS A 278 5.87 5.17 -11.09
CA LYS A 278 5.87 4.72 -9.69
C LYS A 278 6.82 3.53 -9.59
N ILE A 279 7.94 3.71 -8.90
CA ILE A 279 9.03 2.71 -8.82
C ILE A 279 9.18 2.29 -7.36
N MET A 280 9.11 0.98 -7.10
CA MET A 280 9.25 0.41 -5.76
C MET A 280 10.35 -0.66 -5.72
N GLY A 281 11.22 -0.57 -4.70
CA GLY A 281 12.24 -1.57 -4.39
C GLY A 281 13.37 -1.74 -5.41
N ILE A 282 13.37 -0.98 -6.49
CA ILE A 282 14.36 -1.01 -7.57
C ILE A 282 15.54 -0.09 -7.23
N GLU A 283 16.72 -0.39 -7.74
CA GLU A 283 17.96 0.35 -7.51
C GLU A 283 17.85 1.85 -7.90
N ALA A 284 16.96 2.18 -8.83
CA ALA A 284 16.67 3.55 -9.25
C ALA A 284 16.18 4.49 -8.12
N VAL A 285 15.68 3.95 -7.00
CA VAL A 285 15.17 4.72 -5.85
C VAL A 285 15.97 4.52 -4.57
N LYS A 286 16.96 3.62 -4.57
CA LYS A 286 17.80 3.35 -3.38
C LYS A 286 18.87 4.43 -3.24
N SER A 287 19.00 5.01 -2.05
CA SER A 287 20.04 6.00 -1.74
C SER A 287 21.46 5.47 -1.86
N SER A 288 21.66 4.16 -1.69
CA SER A 288 22.96 3.50 -1.85
C SER A 288 23.42 3.37 -3.32
N THR A 289 22.53 3.57 -4.30
CA THR A 289 22.92 3.53 -5.72
C THR A 289 23.49 4.90 -6.12
N PRO A 290 24.63 4.96 -6.84
CA PRO A 290 25.21 6.21 -7.31
C PRO A 290 24.22 7.06 -8.12
N ALA A 291 24.27 8.38 -7.96
CA ALA A 291 23.32 9.30 -8.58
C ALA A 291 23.20 9.17 -10.11
N PRO A 292 24.31 9.10 -10.87
CA PRO A 292 24.26 8.90 -12.33
C PRO A 292 23.54 7.60 -12.71
N CYS A 293 23.80 6.49 -11.96
CA CYS A 293 23.14 5.21 -12.19
C CYS A 293 21.63 5.31 -11.91
N ARG A 294 21.22 5.95 -10.80
CA ARG A 294 19.79 6.14 -10.49
C ARG A 294 19.04 6.89 -11.59
N ILE A 295 19.65 7.96 -12.11
CA ILE A 295 19.07 8.75 -13.20
C ILE A 295 18.92 7.86 -14.45
N LYS A 296 19.99 7.18 -14.85
CA LYS A 296 20.00 6.37 -16.06
C LYS A 296 19.10 5.14 -15.98
N ILE A 297 18.97 4.49 -14.81
CA ILE A 297 18.00 3.41 -14.62
C ILE A 297 16.56 3.96 -14.82
N LYS A 298 16.23 5.14 -14.29
CA LYS A 298 14.91 5.75 -14.51
C LYS A 298 14.64 6.08 -15.99
N GLU A 299 15.66 6.55 -16.71
CA GLU A 299 15.56 6.79 -18.17
C GLU A 299 15.39 5.47 -18.93
N ALA A 300 16.17 4.43 -18.60
CA ALA A 300 16.03 3.09 -19.18
C ALA A 300 14.61 2.52 -18.95
N LEU A 301 14.05 2.69 -17.75
CA LEU A 301 12.68 2.25 -17.47
C LEU A 301 11.65 2.97 -18.34
N LYS A 302 11.86 4.24 -18.67
CA LYS A 302 10.98 4.96 -19.63
C LYS A 302 11.13 4.38 -21.05
N VAL A 303 12.34 4.00 -21.45
CA VAL A 303 12.57 3.34 -22.74
C VAL A 303 11.85 1.99 -22.79
N ILE A 304 11.98 1.15 -21.75
CA ILE A 304 11.30 -0.15 -21.63
C ILE A 304 9.78 0.00 -21.72
N MET A 305 9.21 1.04 -21.10
CA MET A 305 7.76 1.25 -21.09
C MET A 305 7.21 1.74 -22.44
N ASN A 306 8.03 2.43 -23.27
CA ASN A 306 7.51 3.17 -24.42
C ASN A 306 8.14 2.79 -25.76
N LYS A 307 9.26 2.05 -25.75
CA LYS A 307 10.03 1.69 -26.94
C LYS A 307 10.29 0.19 -27.00
N ASP A 308 11.06 -0.23 -28.01
CA ASP A 308 11.46 -1.61 -28.25
C ASP A 308 12.80 -1.99 -27.62
N GLU A 309 13.18 -3.25 -27.78
CA GLU A 309 14.43 -3.82 -27.26
C GLU A 309 15.68 -3.17 -27.89
N ASN A 310 15.64 -2.87 -29.20
CA ASN A 310 16.77 -2.26 -29.88
C ASN A 310 17.09 -0.87 -29.34
N ALA A 311 16.06 -0.07 -29.07
CA ALA A 311 16.24 1.25 -28.43
C ALA A 311 16.81 1.14 -27.01
N LEU A 312 16.48 0.08 -26.28
CA LEU A 312 17.06 -0.18 -24.96
C LEU A 312 18.54 -0.59 -25.06
N ILE A 313 18.90 -1.47 -25.99
CA ILE A 313 20.28 -1.88 -26.22
C ILE A 313 21.15 -0.67 -26.57
N GLN A 314 20.70 0.14 -27.53
CA GLN A 314 21.40 1.39 -27.90
C GLN A 314 21.58 2.32 -26.68
N PHE A 315 20.54 2.54 -25.89
CA PHE A 315 20.60 3.36 -24.68
C PHE A 315 21.65 2.83 -23.68
N ILE A 316 21.73 1.51 -23.49
CA ILE A 316 22.67 0.88 -22.58
C ILE A 316 24.11 1.07 -23.07
N ASP A 317 24.38 0.93 -24.36
CA ASP A 317 25.73 1.08 -24.93
C ASP A 317 26.20 2.53 -24.90
N GLU A 318 25.31 3.50 -25.15
CA GLU A 318 25.58 4.93 -24.95
C GLU A 318 25.94 5.22 -23.49
N PHE A 319 25.16 4.67 -22.56
CA PHE A 319 25.44 4.86 -21.13
C PHE A 319 26.74 4.19 -20.68
N ARG A 320 27.07 2.99 -21.16
CA ARG A 320 28.36 2.34 -20.88
C ARG A 320 29.55 3.20 -21.31
N THR A 321 29.45 3.81 -22.47
CA THR A 321 30.47 4.71 -22.99
C THR A 321 30.60 5.98 -22.15
N HIS A 322 29.48 6.56 -21.70
CA HIS A 322 29.47 7.72 -20.83
C HIS A 322 30.01 7.37 -19.43
N PHE A 323 29.57 6.26 -18.84
CA PHE A 323 29.93 5.81 -17.50
C PHE A 323 31.45 5.67 -17.31
N LYS A 324 32.16 5.17 -18.32
CA LYS A 324 33.63 5.03 -18.31
C LYS A 324 34.38 6.37 -18.22
N LYS A 325 33.71 7.49 -18.51
CA LYS A 325 34.29 8.85 -18.46
C LYS A 325 33.97 9.58 -17.15
N LEU A 326 33.12 9.01 -16.30
CA LEU A 326 32.77 9.61 -15.01
C LEU A 326 33.91 9.44 -14.01
N ARG A 327 34.04 10.41 -13.10
CA ARG A 327 35.04 10.37 -12.04
C ARG A 327 34.69 9.29 -11.01
N PRO A 328 35.66 8.67 -10.33
CA PRO A 328 35.41 7.63 -9.34
C PRO A 328 34.42 8.04 -8.26
N GLU A 329 34.48 9.28 -7.76
CA GLU A 329 33.58 9.81 -6.74
C GLU A 329 32.12 9.95 -7.19
N GLU A 330 31.86 10.04 -8.50
CA GLU A 330 30.51 10.11 -9.07
C GLU A 330 29.85 8.74 -9.16
N ILE A 331 30.67 7.68 -9.33
CA ILE A 331 30.22 6.30 -9.53
C ILE A 331 30.39 5.42 -8.31
N ALA A 332 31.10 5.90 -7.30
CA ALA A 332 31.27 5.17 -6.04
C ALA A 332 29.92 4.98 -5.31
N TYR A 333 29.76 3.82 -4.65
CA TYR A 333 28.59 3.57 -3.83
C TYR A 333 28.61 4.47 -2.59
N PRO A 334 27.61 5.36 -2.40
CA PRO A 334 27.55 6.18 -1.21
C PRO A 334 27.29 5.34 0.04
N ARG A 335 28.10 5.51 1.06
CA ARG A 335 27.99 4.87 2.37
C ARG A 335 27.81 5.93 3.43
N SER A 336 26.86 5.71 4.36
CA SER A 336 26.75 6.57 5.55
C SER A 336 27.83 6.21 6.57
N CYS A 337 28.50 7.20 7.11
CA CYS A 337 29.40 7.06 8.24
C CYS A 337 28.79 7.80 9.44
N ASN A 338 28.37 7.05 10.46
CA ASN A 338 27.81 7.62 11.68
C ASN A 338 28.92 7.85 12.71
N ASN A 339 28.72 8.84 13.60
CA ASN A 339 29.65 9.15 14.70
C ASN A 339 31.06 9.46 14.23
N LEU A 340 31.23 10.33 13.22
CA LEU A 340 32.52 10.71 12.65
C LEU A 340 33.57 11.10 13.71
N LYS A 341 33.17 11.75 14.81
CA LYS A 341 34.05 12.11 15.94
C LYS A 341 34.76 10.91 16.57
N LYS A 342 34.20 9.69 16.46
CA LYS A 342 34.83 8.47 16.94
C LYS A 342 36.07 8.09 16.13
N TYR A 343 36.16 8.57 14.89
CA TYR A 343 37.24 8.26 13.92
C TYR A 343 38.12 9.48 13.69
N SER A 344 38.46 10.17 14.78
CA SER A 344 39.29 11.39 14.74
C SER A 344 40.79 11.09 14.60
N SER A 345 41.22 9.86 14.90
CA SER A 345 42.60 9.42 14.73
C SER A 345 42.82 8.86 13.30
N SER A 346 44.02 9.12 12.74
CA SER A 346 44.41 8.54 11.42
C SER A 346 44.55 7.02 11.43
N THR A 347 44.53 6.41 12.62
CA THR A 347 44.58 4.95 12.82
C THR A 347 43.21 4.31 12.96
N ASP A 348 42.15 5.12 13.11
CA ASP A 348 40.78 4.63 13.21
C ASP A 348 40.23 4.28 11.83
N ILE A 349 39.86 3.02 11.63
CA ILE A 349 39.28 2.53 10.38
C ILE A 349 37.78 2.32 10.55
N TYR A 350 36.98 2.92 9.67
CA TYR A 350 35.57 2.65 9.62
C TYR A 350 35.29 1.31 8.93
N GLN A 351 35.00 0.29 9.72
CA GLN A 351 34.87 -1.11 9.26
C GLN A 351 33.86 -1.34 8.11
N LYS A 352 32.89 -0.44 7.91
CA LYS A 352 31.94 -0.54 6.81
C LYS A 352 32.41 0.12 5.51
N SER A 353 33.53 0.79 5.51
CA SER A 353 34.10 1.45 4.33
C SER A 353 35.16 0.60 3.64
N THR A 354 35.56 -0.48 4.25
CA THR A 354 36.36 -1.55 3.66
C THR A 354 35.43 -2.63 3.15
#